data_0950654df7ba0b4f6009642b7bc42803
#
_entry.id   0950654df7ba0b4f6009642b7bc42803
#
_cell.length_a   1.000
_cell.length_b   1.000
_cell.length_c   1.000
_cell.angle_alpha   90.00
_cell.angle_beta   90.00
_cell.angle_gamma   90.00
#
_symmetry.space_group_name_H-M   'P 1'
#
loop_
_entity.id
_entity.type
_entity.pdbx_description
1 polymer ?
#
loop_
_entity_poly.entity_id
_entity_poly.type
_entity_poly.pdbx_seq_one_letter_code
_entity_poly.pdbx_strand_id
1 'polypeptide(L)'
;SSIMFLKYKQNQKPRISELGLRFKGIYYEIEEAEKNIIMLLLSKQEVMSQEVYDIVENRNLSYPQNNKIKNDTIIKLNKKLDKILGIKGFVKSKKLPEDARVLVYYTEDADKFFNKIKE
;
A
#
# COMPACT_ATOMS: atom_id res chain seq x y z
N SER A 1 27.33 -4.37 -18.86
CA SER A 1 26.39 -4.48 -19.98
C SER A 1 25.04 -3.89 -19.60
N SER A 2 24.24 -3.53 -20.59
CA SER A 2 22.94 -2.96 -20.37
C SER A 2 21.98 -3.93 -19.67
N ILE A 3 22.13 -5.24 -19.91
CA ILE A 3 21.31 -6.25 -19.25
C ILE A 3 21.61 -6.30 -17.75
N MET A 4 22.87 -6.26 -17.37
CA MET A 4 23.26 -6.26 -15.95
C MET A 4 22.78 -4.98 -15.26
N PHE A 5 22.86 -3.85 -15.93
CA PHE A 5 22.40 -2.58 -15.40
C PHE A 5 20.88 -2.59 -15.13
N LEU A 6 20.11 -3.15 -16.08
CA LEU A 6 18.67 -3.28 -15.91
C LEU A 6 18.30 -4.19 -14.73
N LYS A 7 19.00 -5.32 -14.57
CA LYS A 7 18.79 -6.22 -13.43
C LYS A 7 19.13 -5.52 -12.11
N TYR A 8 20.22 -4.75 -12.08
CA TYR A 8 20.60 -3.99 -10.89
C TYR A 8 19.52 -2.98 -10.51
N LYS A 9 18.98 -2.23 -11.47
CA LYS A 9 17.91 -1.26 -11.23
C LYS A 9 16.64 -1.94 -10.69
N GLN A 10 16.26 -3.09 -11.26
CA GLN A 10 15.08 -3.82 -10.80
C GLN A 10 15.26 -4.28 -9.36
N ASN A 11 16.46 -4.73 -8.99
CA ASN A 11 16.75 -5.19 -7.63
C ASN A 11 16.76 -4.05 -6.62
N GLN A 12 16.83 -2.78 -7.07
CA GLN A 12 16.72 -1.63 -6.20
C GLN A 12 15.28 -1.29 -5.85
N LYS A 13 14.30 -1.86 -6.55
CA LYS A 13 12.90 -1.60 -6.26
C LYS A 13 12.39 -2.57 -5.18
N PRO A 14 11.61 -2.06 -4.22
CA PRO A 14 11.00 -2.94 -3.23
C PRO A 14 10.02 -3.91 -3.87
N ARG A 15 9.91 -5.08 -3.29
CA ARG A 15 9.01 -6.13 -3.75
C ARG A 15 8.16 -6.61 -2.58
N ILE A 16 6.86 -6.78 -2.83
CA ILE A 16 5.94 -7.37 -1.87
C ILE A 16 5.85 -8.86 -2.15
N SER A 17 5.98 -9.68 -1.11
CA SER A 17 5.86 -11.13 -1.19
C SER A 17 5.04 -11.63 -0.01
N GLU A 18 4.78 -12.95 0.02
CA GLU A 18 4.06 -13.56 1.15
C GLU A 18 4.80 -13.37 2.47
N LEU A 19 6.13 -13.25 2.43
CA LEU A 19 6.96 -13.08 3.62
C LEU A 19 7.01 -11.65 4.12
N GLY A 20 6.58 -10.68 3.30
CA GLY A 20 6.61 -9.28 3.66
C GLY A 20 7.20 -8.40 2.57
N LEU A 21 7.89 -7.35 2.98
CA LEU A 21 8.48 -6.37 2.08
C LEU A 21 9.98 -6.68 1.92
N ARG A 22 10.41 -6.90 0.70
CA ARG A 22 11.84 -7.10 0.40
C ARG A 22 12.40 -5.86 -0.26
N PHE A 23 13.50 -5.35 0.26
CA PHE A 23 14.18 -4.19 -0.30
C PHE A 23 15.68 -4.30 -0.07
N LYS A 24 16.44 -4.22 -1.16
CA LYS A 24 17.91 -4.30 -1.14
C LYS A 24 18.42 -5.55 -0.40
N GLY A 25 17.76 -6.68 -0.64
CA GLY A 25 18.14 -7.95 -0.06
C GLY A 25 17.70 -8.18 1.38
N ILE A 26 17.01 -7.22 1.99
CA ILE A 26 16.51 -7.31 3.36
C ILE A 26 15.01 -7.53 3.35
N TYR A 27 14.53 -8.45 4.18
CA TYR A 27 13.09 -8.65 4.40
C TYR A 27 12.65 -7.85 5.61
N TYR A 28 11.60 -7.06 5.41
CA TYR A 28 10.96 -6.30 6.48
C TYR A 28 9.58 -6.90 6.72
N GLU A 29 9.29 -7.23 7.97
CA GLU A 29 7.99 -7.77 8.32
C GLU A 29 6.92 -6.69 8.24
N ILE A 30 5.83 -6.99 7.53
CA ILE A 30 4.64 -6.14 7.49
C ILE A 30 3.42 -6.99 7.78
N GLU A 31 2.39 -6.38 8.33
CA GLU A 31 1.16 -7.09 8.66
C GLU A 31 0.42 -7.50 7.39
N GLU A 32 -0.39 -8.57 7.50
CA GLU A 32 -1.17 -9.08 6.36
C GLU A 32 -2.08 -7.99 5.77
N ALA A 33 -2.75 -7.22 6.63
CA ALA A 33 -3.60 -6.13 6.17
C ALA A 33 -2.80 -5.07 5.41
N GLU A 34 -1.61 -4.73 5.90
CA GLU A 34 -0.74 -3.76 5.24
C GLU A 34 -0.30 -4.26 3.87
N LYS A 35 0.09 -5.53 3.78
CA LYS A 35 0.47 -6.13 2.52
C LYS A 35 -0.69 -6.08 1.52
N ASN A 36 -1.88 -6.44 1.95
CA ASN A 36 -3.05 -6.46 1.08
C ASN A 36 -3.43 -5.06 0.60
N ILE A 37 -3.29 -4.04 1.45
CA ILE A 37 -3.53 -2.65 1.05
C ILE A 37 -2.53 -2.23 -0.01
N ILE A 38 -1.24 -2.54 0.18
CA ILE A 38 -0.21 -2.20 -0.81
C ILE A 38 -0.55 -2.86 -2.15
N MET A 39 -0.82 -4.16 -2.14
CA MET A 39 -1.10 -4.90 -3.37
C MET A 39 -2.32 -4.35 -4.10
N LEU A 40 -3.35 -3.97 -3.36
CA LEU A 40 -4.55 -3.37 -3.94
C LEU A 40 -4.23 -2.04 -4.63
N LEU A 41 -3.43 -1.20 -3.97
CA LEU A 41 -3.03 0.10 -4.54
C LEU A 41 -2.05 -0.04 -5.72
N LEU A 42 -1.31 -1.14 -5.79
CA LEU A 42 -0.46 -1.42 -6.94
C LEU A 42 -1.24 -1.96 -8.14
N SER A 43 -2.46 -2.46 -7.92
CA SER A 43 -3.26 -3.07 -8.97
C SER A 43 -4.37 -2.17 -9.51
N LYS A 44 -4.77 -1.13 -8.76
CA LYS A 44 -5.87 -0.24 -9.13
C LYS A 44 -5.45 1.21 -8.98
N GLN A 45 -5.95 2.07 -9.86
CA GLN A 45 -5.64 3.49 -9.77
C GLN A 45 -6.33 4.15 -8.59
N GLU A 46 -7.55 3.75 -8.29
CA GLU A 46 -8.31 4.25 -7.15
C GLU A 46 -8.98 3.10 -6.43
N VAL A 47 -8.95 3.15 -5.12
CA VAL A 47 -9.49 2.11 -4.24
C VAL A 47 -10.52 2.76 -3.34
N MET A 48 -11.73 2.22 -3.33
CA MET A 48 -12.80 2.73 -2.48
C MET A 48 -12.48 2.48 -1.00
N SER A 49 -12.89 3.39 -0.15
CA SER A 49 -12.72 3.24 1.29
C SER A 49 -13.28 1.91 1.81
N GLN A 50 -14.40 1.46 1.23
CA GLN A 50 -15.02 0.20 1.62
C GLN A 50 -14.10 -1.00 1.34
N GLU A 51 -13.33 -0.97 0.24
CA GLU A 51 -12.40 -2.05 -0.08
C GLU A 51 -11.30 -2.17 0.98
N VAL A 52 -10.80 -1.03 1.47
CA VAL A 52 -9.78 -1.04 2.54
C VAL A 52 -10.41 -1.47 3.87
N TYR A 53 -11.62 -0.99 4.15
CA TYR A 53 -12.37 -1.41 5.33
C TYR A 53 -12.51 -2.94 5.37
N ASP A 54 -12.88 -3.55 4.24
CA ASP A 54 -13.08 -4.99 4.15
C ASP A 54 -11.80 -5.78 4.45
N ILE A 55 -10.63 -5.20 4.14
CA ILE A 55 -9.34 -5.84 4.44
C ILE A 55 -9.09 -5.91 5.94
N VAL A 56 -9.45 -4.87 6.67
CA VAL A 56 -9.12 -4.77 8.12
C VAL A 56 -10.25 -5.21 9.04
N GLU A 57 -11.45 -5.41 8.49
CA GLU A 57 -12.65 -5.63 9.30
C GLU A 57 -12.52 -6.82 10.25
N ASN A 58 -12.85 -6.58 11.52
CA ASN A 58 -13.06 -7.60 12.51
C ASN A 58 -14.56 -7.64 12.81
N ARG A 59 -15.21 -8.75 12.46
CA ARG A 59 -16.67 -8.89 12.56
C ARG A 59 -17.20 -8.83 13.98
N ASN A 60 -16.31 -9.01 14.97
CA ASN A 60 -16.68 -8.92 16.39
C ASN A 60 -16.71 -7.48 16.90
N LEU A 61 -16.33 -6.52 16.05
CA LEU A 61 -16.27 -5.10 16.41
C LEU A 61 -17.32 -4.31 15.64
N SER A 62 -17.68 -3.13 16.19
CA SER A 62 -18.63 -2.23 15.55
C SER A 62 -18.01 -1.54 14.33
N TYR A 63 -18.85 -0.91 13.50
CA TYR A 63 -18.37 -0.13 12.38
C TYR A 63 -17.41 1.00 12.81
N PRO A 64 -17.74 1.83 13.83
CA PRO A 64 -16.81 2.87 14.26
C PRO A 64 -15.47 2.32 14.73
N GLN A 65 -15.46 1.17 15.41
CA GLN A 65 -14.20 0.55 15.84
C GLN A 65 -13.38 0.06 14.65
N ASN A 66 -14.02 -0.59 13.68
CA ASN A 66 -13.33 -1.05 12.48
C ASN A 66 -12.82 0.10 11.63
N ASN A 67 -13.57 1.19 11.55
CA ASN A 67 -13.14 2.37 10.80
C ASN A 67 -11.91 3.00 11.45
N LYS A 68 -11.84 3.00 12.77
CA LYS A 68 -10.64 3.46 13.49
C LYS A 68 -9.44 2.56 13.19
N ILE A 69 -9.65 1.23 13.18
CA ILE A 69 -8.58 0.28 12.82
C ILE A 69 -8.09 0.54 11.40
N LYS A 70 -9.00 0.79 10.46
CA LYS A 70 -8.63 1.11 9.08
C LYS A 70 -7.73 2.34 9.03
N ASN A 71 -8.13 3.41 9.69
CA ASN A 71 -7.37 4.65 9.68
C ASN A 71 -6.02 4.49 10.36
N ASP A 72 -5.96 3.79 11.49
CA ASP A 72 -4.71 3.52 12.22
C ASP A 72 -3.77 2.65 11.39
N THR A 73 -4.31 1.66 10.67
CA THR A 73 -3.52 0.79 9.79
C THR A 73 -2.87 1.59 8.67
N ILE A 74 -3.62 2.51 8.05
CA ILE A 74 -3.08 3.37 6.99
C ILE A 74 -1.95 4.27 7.52
N ILE A 75 -2.17 4.88 8.69
CA ILE A 75 -1.14 5.73 9.30
C ILE A 75 0.12 4.93 9.60
N LYS A 76 -0.05 3.75 10.17
CA LYS A 76 1.07 2.85 10.50
C LYS A 76 1.81 2.40 9.25
N LEU A 77 1.08 2.05 8.20
CA LEU A 77 1.67 1.65 6.92
C LEU A 77 2.49 2.79 6.31
N ASN A 78 1.92 3.99 6.27
CA ASN A 78 2.64 5.15 5.73
C ASN A 78 3.93 5.41 6.50
N LYS A 79 3.92 5.27 7.82
CA LYS A 79 5.13 5.44 8.63
C LYS A 79 6.17 4.39 8.32
N LYS A 80 5.77 3.14 8.16
CA LYS A 80 6.69 2.04 7.82
C LYS A 80 7.35 2.27 6.46
N LEU A 81 6.58 2.64 5.46
CA LEU A 81 7.11 2.85 4.11
C LEU A 81 8.01 4.08 4.05
N ASP A 82 7.72 5.12 4.82
CA ASP A 82 8.61 6.26 4.93
C ASP A 82 9.95 5.84 5.55
N LYS A 83 9.90 5.09 6.64
CA LYS A 83 11.11 4.65 7.35
C LYS A 83 11.96 3.70 6.50
N ILE A 84 11.34 2.74 5.83
CA ILE A 84 12.05 1.69 5.10
C ILE A 84 12.47 2.17 3.71
N LEU A 85 11.58 2.84 3.00
CA LEU A 85 11.75 3.17 1.58
C LEU A 85 11.94 4.66 1.32
N GLY A 86 11.72 5.52 2.32
CA GLY A 86 11.74 6.95 2.11
C GLY A 86 10.54 7.47 1.33
N ILE A 87 9.49 6.68 1.21
CA ILE A 87 8.26 7.08 0.51
C ILE A 87 7.31 7.71 1.52
N LYS A 88 7.07 9.01 1.37
CA LYS A 88 6.18 9.76 2.27
C LYS A 88 4.76 9.74 1.72
N GLY A 89 3.81 9.36 2.59
CA GLY A 89 2.40 9.37 2.22
C GLY A 89 2.08 8.43 1.08
N PHE A 90 2.55 7.19 1.16
CA PHE A 90 2.28 6.19 0.12
C PHE A 90 0.79 6.05 -0.14
N VAL A 91 -0.01 5.91 0.92
CA VAL A 91 -1.47 5.87 0.81
C VAL A 91 -2.00 7.29 0.95
N LYS A 92 -2.56 7.81 -0.12
CA LYS A 92 -3.22 9.12 -0.15
C LYS A 92 -4.70 8.95 -0.27
N SER A 93 -5.45 9.96 0.12
CA SER A 93 -6.90 9.92 0.03
C SER A 93 -7.44 11.19 -0.59
N LYS A 94 -8.61 11.06 -1.23
CA LYS A 94 -9.33 12.19 -1.78
C LYS A 94 -10.82 11.86 -1.81
N LYS A 95 -11.67 12.88 -1.94
CA LYS A 95 -13.10 12.69 -2.12
C LYS A 95 -13.40 12.64 -3.62
N LEU A 96 -14.41 11.85 -4.00
CA LEU A 96 -14.84 11.81 -5.40
C LEU A 96 -15.41 13.16 -5.81
N PRO A 97 -15.08 13.68 -7.00
CA PRO A 97 -15.63 14.94 -7.49
C PRO A 97 -17.15 14.90 -7.59
N GLU A 98 -17.73 13.78 -7.99
CA GLU A 98 -19.17 13.61 -8.17
C GLU A 98 -19.93 13.34 -6.86
N ASP A 99 -19.23 12.94 -5.80
CA ASP A 99 -19.85 12.71 -4.49
C ASP A 99 -18.82 12.87 -3.38
N ALA A 100 -18.83 14.04 -2.73
CA ALA A 100 -17.88 14.37 -1.67
C ALA A 100 -18.01 13.51 -0.41
N ARG A 101 -19.06 12.67 -0.32
CA ARG A 101 -19.22 11.75 0.80
C ARG A 101 -18.39 10.47 0.61
N VAL A 102 -17.93 10.21 -0.61
CA VAL A 102 -17.18 9.00 -0.95
C VAL A 102 -15.70 9.29 -0.89
N LEU A 103 -15.00 8.55 -0.02
CA LEU A 103 -13.56 8.63 0.13
C LEU A 103 -12.91 7.53 -0.71
N VAL A 104 -11.89 7.91 -1.48
CA VAL A 104 -11.08 6.94 -2.23
C VAL A 104 -9.62 7.08 -1.83
N TYR A 105 -8.90 5.98 -1.92
CA TYR A 105 -7.47 5.92 -1.66
C TYR A 105 -6.72 5.69 -2.97
N TYR A 106 -5.50 6.19 -3.05
CA TYR A 106 -4.64 6.03 -4.22
C TYR A 106 -3.18 6.18 -3.81
N THR A 107 -2.29 5.82 -4.70
CA THR A 107 -0.87 6.09 -4.51
C THR A 107 -0.29 6.71 -5.77
N GLU A 108 0.68 7.61 -5.58
CA GLU A 108 1.45 8.18 -6.68
C GLU A 108 2.78 7.44 -6.86
N ASP A 109 3.06 6.46 -6.01
CA ASP A 109 4.37 5.81 -5.91
C ASP A 109 4.37 4.35 -6.39
N ALA A 110 3.35 3.95 -7.17
CA ALA A 110 3.26 2.57 -7.66
C ALA A 110 4.50 2.19 -8.49
N ASP A 111 5.04 3.14 -9.26
CA ASP A 111 6.21 2.89 -10.11
C ASP A 111 7.48 2.59 -9.32
N LYS A 112 7.49 2.89 -8.03
CA LYS A 112 8.64 2.62 -7.16
C LYS A 112 8.70 1.17 -6.71
N PHE A 113 7.65 0.38 -7.00
CA PHE A 113 7.60 -1.03 -6.61
C PHE A 113 7.81 -1.93 -7.81
N PHE A 114 8.47 -3.07 -7.57
CA PHE A 114 8.67 -4.09 -8.59
C PHE A 114 7.35 -4.75 -8.98
N ASN A 115 6.45 -4.95 -8.03
CA ASN A 115 5.17 -5.65 -8.24
C ASN A 115 4.08 -4.79 -8.88
N LYS A 116 4.42 -3.63 -9.41
CA LYS A 116 3.45 -2.76 -10.05
C LYS A 116 2.69 -3.51 -11.14
N ILE A 117 1.36 -3.53 -11.04
CA ILE A 117 0.49 -4.19 -12.02
C ILE A 117 -0.40 -3.19 -12.73
N LYS A 118 -0.65 -2.02 -12.14
CA LYS A 118 -1.57 -1.05 -12.73
C LYS A 118 -0.95 -0.37 -13.95
N GLU A 119 -1.76 -0.20 -14.93
CA GLU A 119 -1.39 0.40 -16.21
C GLU A 119 -1.67 1.90 -16.24
#